data_b88f8e5d6b97561f8d4493249803ebbe
#
_entry.id   b88f8e5d6b97561f8d4493249803ebbe
#
_cell.length_a   1.000
_cell.length_b   1.000
_cell.length_c   1.000
_cell.angle_alpha   90.00
_cell.angle_beta   90.00
_cell.angle_gamma   90.00
#
_symmetry.space_group_name_H-M   'P 1'
#
loop_
_entity.id
_entity.type
_entity.pdbx_description
1 polymer ?
#
loop_
_entity_poly.entity_id
_entity_poly.type
_entity_poly.pdbx_seq_one_letter_code
_entity_poly.pdbx_strand_id
1 'polypeptide(L)'
;MKKLIFIIAISTLAITSSQAQRSKVTVLNIDTKGINLDPTQMGGVVRMELDKLDTFEVMDRYDVNYVIEKSKLNISNCYGKICLVETGKLINADKILTGSVELILKSYVVTLKLIDIKSESVERTEIIEFLELPDELQKMIGITIKRMFHHKEDLELVERLTKKNNYESAVNNPNVNTLRLGGPRMGFIAFTGQQGAQLLRNKNQGGYDLTPIMFQFGYQFEKQYLNEGNFQALFEFVPMITGLEQGKFFPSVTILNGLRSNISGWEFAFGPTFSFDSKSNGYYENGNWHQEHEWTSKTPNPYEIIRKSDSRGEVELTSNFVLAIGKTIKSGKMNIPINAFVIPTRTGVRFGVSFGYNAKKDK
;
A
#
# COMPACT_ATOMS: atom_id res chain seq x y z
N MET A 1 23.22 38.98 -61.31
CA MET A 1 23.68 38.13 -60.24
C MET A 1 24.16 38.91 -58.98
N LYS A 2 24.82 40.06 -59.12
CA LYS A 2 25.30 40.85 -57.93
C LYS A 2 24.18 41.46 -57.05
N LYS A 3 22.98 41.80 -57.61
CA LYS A 3 21.84 42.33 -56.84
C LYS A 3 21.05 41.27 -56.06
N LEU A 4 21.11 40.00 -56.44
CA LEU A 4 20.43 38.92 -55.77
C LEU A 4 21.20 38.46 -54.49
N ILE A 5 22.53 38.53 -54.50
CA ILE A 5 23.39 38.20 -53.40
C ILE A 5 23.25 39.22 -52.24
N PHE A 6 22.96 40.49 -52.56
CA PHE A 6 22.78 41.53 -51.55
C PHE A 6 21.46 41.44 -50.79
N ILE A 7 20.40 40.91 -51.42
CA ILE A 7 19.11 40.67 -50.76
C ILE A 7 19.16 39.45 -49.83
N ILE A 8 19.92 38.42 -50.18
CA ILE A 8 20.10 37.24 -49.33
C ILE A 8 20.98 37.56 -48.09
N ALA A 9 21.93 38.45 -48.19
CA ALA A 9 22.78 38.88 -47.08
C ALA A 9 22.04 39.74 -46.03
N ILE A 10 20.98 40.47 -46.42
CA ILE A 10 20.17 41.28 -45.50
C ILE A 10 19.13 40.44 -44.79
N SER A 11 18.63 39.30 -45.36
CA SER A 11 17.66 38.41 -44.73
C SER A 11 18.28 37.52 -43.66
N THR A 12 19.59 37.31 -43.61
CA THR A 12 20.30 36.51 -42.60
C THR A 12 20.71 37.29 -41.33
N LEU A 13 20.56 38.62 -41.35
CA LEU A 13 20.91 39.44 -40.15
C LEU A 13 19.74 39.72 -39.20
N ALA A 14 18.53 39.24 -39.51
CA ALA A 14 17.31 39.48 -38.70
C ALA A 14 16.94 38.35 -37.71
N ILE A 15 17.77 37.33 -37.58
CA ILE A 15 17.60 36.34 -36.50
C ILE A 15 18.43 36.78 -35.28
N THR A 16 18.11 37.93 -34.72
CA THR A 16 18.43 38.19 -33.34
C THR A 16 17.55 37.31 -32.50
N SER A 17 18.11 36.28 -31.93
CA SER A 17 17.50 35.52 -30.86
C SER A 17 17.13 36.49 -29.74
N SER A 18 15.88 36.96 -29.72
CA SER A 18 15.32 37.59 -28.54
C SER A 18 15.29 36.52 -27.46
N GLN A 19 16.33 36.49 -26.61
CA GLN A 19 16.24 35.81 -25.36
C GLN A 19 15.16 36.56 -24.58
N ALA A 20 13.96 35.97 -24.52
CA ALA A 20 12.90 36.49 -23.69
C ALA A 20 13.41 36.48 -22.25
N GLN A 21 13.66 37.66 -21.70
CA GLN A 21 14.08 37.82 -20.31
C GLN A 21 12.99 37.17 -19.44
N ARG A 22 13.39 36.24 -18.58
CA ARG A 22 12.44 35.58 -17.66
C ARG A 22 11.82 36.64 -16.76
N SER A 23 10.50 36.58 -16.57
CA SER A 23 9.79 37.49 -15.65
C SER A 23 10.25 37.26 -14.22
N LYS A 24 10.50 38.33 -13.49
CA LYS A 24 10.85 38.31 -12.07
C LYS A 24 9.60 38.08 -11.23
N VAL A 25 9.58 36.96 -10.52
CA VAL A 25 8.48 36.59 -9.64
C VAL A 25 8.94 36.55 -8.19
N THR A 26 8.17 37.18 -7.33
CA THR A 26 8.38 37.08 -5.89
C THR A 26 7.23 36.30 -5.23
N VAL A 27 7.56 35.60 -4.14
CA VAL A 27 6.59 34.96 -3.23
C VAL A 27 6.79 35.58 -1.87
N LEU A 28 5.76 36.27 -1.37
CA LEU A 28 5.72 36.80 0.00
C LEU A 28 5.18 35.77 0.97
N ASN A 29 4.42 36.19 1.97
CA ASN A 29 3.72 35.31 2.88
C ASN A 29 2.52 34.65 2.17
N ILE A 30 2.22 33.40 2.51
CA ILE A 30 1.02 32.68 2.08
C ILE A 30 0.13 32.53 3.31
N ASP A 31 -1.14 32.91 3.21
CA ASP A 31 -2.08 32.80 4.33
C ASP A 31 -2.27 31.33 4.74
N THR A 32 -2.25 31.05 6.04
CA THR A 32 -2.40 29.69 6.57
C THR A 32 -3.45 29.66 7.66
N LYS A 33 -4.38 28.67 7.56
CA LYS A 33 -5.43 28.46 8.56
C LYS A 33 -5.55 26.98 8.91
N GLY A 34 -5.42 26.67 10.20
CA GLY A 34 -5.53 25.30 10.69
C GLY A 34 -4.35 24.40 10.35
N ILE A 35 -3.18 24.98 10.04
CA ILE A 35 -1.96 24.27 9.62
C ILE A 35 -0.81 24.65 10.56
N ASN A 36 0.10 23.70 10.82
CA ASN A 36 1.24 23.90 11.72
C ASN A 36 2.42 24.67 11.10
N LEU A 37 2.25 25.27 9.93
CA LEU A 37 3.23 26.15 9.29
C LEU A 37 2.74 27.59 9.35
N ASP A 38 3.62 28.51 9.75
CA ASP A 38 3.31 29.94 9.70
C ASP A 38 3.30 30.46 8.24
N PRO A 39 2.70 31.64 7.99
CA PRO A 39 2.61 32.22 6.65
C PRO A 39 3.96 32.42 5.95
N THR A 40 5.02 32.72 6.68
CA THR A 40 6.37 32.93 6.14
C THR A 40 7.02 31.60 5.72
N GLN A 41 6.86 30.55 6.56
CA GLN A 41 7.30 29.20 6.25
C GLN A 41 6.59 28.67 5.01
N MET A 42 5.28 28.86 4.92
CA MET A 42 4.48 28.46 3.77
C MET A 42 4.91 29.19 2.50
N GLY A 43 5.18 30.49 2.58
CA GLY A 43 5.77 31.26 1.49
C GLY A 43 7.11 30.68 1.03
N GLY A 44 7.93 30.20 1.96
CA GLY A 44 9.18 29.49 1.67
C GLY A 44 8.95 28.20 0.86
N VAL A 45 7.96 27.39 1.24
CA VAL A 45 7.62 26.16 0.51
C VAL A 45 7.13 26.47 -0.91
N VAL A 46 6.23 27.47 -1.06
CA VAL A 46 5.73 27.88 -2.38
C VAL A 46 6.85 28.41 -3.27
N ARG A 47 7.77 29.21 -2.72
CA ARG A 47 8.93 29.73 -3.45
C ARG A 47 9.82 28.59 -3.96
N MET A 48 10.15 27.63 -3.10
CA MET A 48 10.98 26.49 -3.46
C MET A 48 10.33 25.63 -4.56
N GLU A 49 9.03 25.39 -4.51
CA GLU A 49 8.33 24.64 -5.55
C GLU A 49 8.19 25.42 -6.86
N LEU A 50 8.05 26.75 -6.79
CA LEU A 50 8.05 27.61 -7.98
C LEU A 50 9.43 27.63 -8.66
N ASP A 51 10.50 27.72 -7.89
CA ASP A 51 11.87 27.75 -8.41
C ASP A 51 12.22 26.46 -9.17
N LYS A 52 11.72 25.30 -8.72
CA LYS A 52 11.89 24.01 -9.41
C LYS A 52 11.33 23.97 -10.83
N LEU A 53 10.40 24.86 -11.20
CA LEU A 53 9.86 24.90 -12.57
C LEU A 53 10.83 25.52 -13.59
N ASP A 54 11.82 26.27 -13.14
CA ASP A 54 12.80 26.99 -13.98
C ASP A 54 12.16 27.88 -15.09
N THR A 55 10.93 28.32 -14.82
CA THR A 55 10.15 29.15 -15.78
C THR A 55 10.32 30.64 -15.53
N PHE A 56 10.56 31.02 -14.29
CA PHE A 56 10.67 32.37 -13.81
C PHE A 56 12.03 32.64 -13.18
N GLU A 57 12.41 33.94 -13.11
CA GLU A 57 13.47 34.41 -12.22
C GLU A 57 12.84 34.62 -10.84
N VAL A 58 12.99 33.62 -9.95
CA VAL A 58 12.38 33.68 -8.60
C VAL A 58 13.27 34.52 -7.71
N MET A 59 12.73 35.60 -7.17
CA MET A 59 13.48 36.52 -6.30
C MET A 59 13.85 35.87 -4.97
N ASP A 60 15.10 36.03 -4.55
CA ASP A 60 15.57 35.52 -3.25
C ASP A 60 14.85 36.22 -2.08
N ARG A 61 14.53 35.44 -1.04
CA ARG A 61 13.84 35.96 0.13
C ARG A 61 14.62 37.00 0.91
N TYR A 62 15.94 36.87 0.92
CA TYR A 62 16.81 37.82 1.67
C TYR A 62 16.84 39.17 0.99
N ASP A 63 16.94 39.21 -0.33
CA ASP A 63 16.87 40.44 -1.11
C ASP A 63 15.53 41.12 -0.95
N VAL A 64 14.44 40.33 -1.02
CA VAL A 64 13.07 40.83 -0.80
C VAL A 64 12.94 41.42 0.61
N ASN A 65 13.37 40.71 1.64
CA ASN A 65 13.30 41.18 3.03
C ASN A 65 14.14 42.45 3.25
N TYR A 66 15.34 42.52 2.67
CA TYR A 66 16.18 43.71 2.77
C TYR A 66 15.46 44.96 2.23
N VAL A 67 14.79 44.87 1.08
CA VAL A 67 14.04 46.01 0.50
C VAL A 67 12.86 46.38 1.38
N ILE A 68 12.12 45.39 1.90
CA ILE A 68 10.95 45.58 2.76
C ILE A 68 11.35 46.29 4.06
N GLU A 69 12.38 45.83 4.74
CA GLU A 69 12.90 46.43 5.97
C GLU A 69 13.37 47.86 5.74
N LYS A 70 14.13 48.09 4.67
CA LYS A 70 14.60 49.43 4.28
C LYS A 70 13.46 50.38 4.01
N SER A 71 12.35 49.91 3.44
CA SER A 71 11.15 50.68 3.11
C SER A 71 10.21 50.80 4.29
N LYS A 72 10.51 50.22 5.47
CA LYS A 72 9.68 50.15 6.66
C LYS A 72 8.25 49.66 6.38
N LEU A 73 8.10 48.75 5.42
CA LEU A 73 6.80 48.20 5.01
C LEU A 73 6.41 47.05 5.93
N ASN A 74 5.16 47.06 6.44
CA ASN A 74 4.64 45.91 7.19
C ASN A 74 3.84 45.01 6.26
N ILE A 75 4.40 43.83 5.98
CA ILE A 75 3.79 42.81 5.10
C ILE A 75 3.12 41.67 5.87
N SER A 76 3.01 41.74 7.20
CA SER A 76 2.53 40.63 8.02
C SER A 76 1.12 40.16 7.63
N ASN A 77 0.23 41.06 7.19
CA ASN A 77 -1.12 40.75 6.74
C ASN A 77 -1.36 41.15 5.28
N CYS A 78 -0.31 41.17 4.46
CA CYS A 78 -0.36 41.63 3.08
C CYS A 78 -0.75 40.44 2.14
N TYR A 79 -2.03 40.07 2.15
CA TYR A 79 -2.59 39.02 1.29
C TYR A 79 -3.52 39.57 0.20
N GLY A 80 -3.94 40.81 0.33
CA GLY A 80 -4.81 41.48 -0.61
C GLY A 80 -4.09 42.06 -1.81
N LYS A 81 -4.75 42.07 -2.98
CA LYS A 81 -4.18 42.56 -4.25
C LYS A 81 -3.53 43.94 -4.15
N ILE A 82 -4.17 44.89 -3.49
CA ILE A 82 -3.67 46.29 -3.38
C ILE A 82 -2.32 46.34 -2.70
N CYS A 83 -2.21 45.76 -1.50
CA CYS A 83 -0.96 45.69 -0.75
C CYS A 83 0.14 44.94 -1.52
N LEU A 84 -0.22 43.85 -2.20
CA LEU A 84 0.73 43.06 -2.97
C LEU A 84 1.27 43.82 -4.17
N VAL A 85 0.43 44.57 -4.88
CA VAL A 85 0.86 45.41 -6.01
C VAL A 85 1.79 46.54 -5.54
N GLU A 86 1.46 47.21 -4.44
CA GLU A 86 2.32 48.24 -3.87
C GLU A 86 3.68 47.68 -3.46
N THR A 87 3.68 46.53 -2.79
CA THR A 87 4.93 45.83 -2.40
C THR A 87 5.71 45.42 -3.64
N GLY A 88 5.07 44.84 -4.65
CA GLY A 88 5.70 44.41 -5.90
C GLY A 88 6.41 45.53 -6.66
N LYS A 89 5.79 46.71 -6.69
CA LYS A 89 6.40 47.91 -7.28
C LYS A 89 7.69 48.33 -6.53
N LEU A 90 7.64 48.26 -5.21
CA LEU A 90 8.80 48.64 -4.37
C LEU A 90 9.98 47.68 -4.54
N ILE A 91 9.75 46.41 -4.64
CA ILE A 91 10.80 45.38 -4.82
C ILE A 91 11.17 45.15 -6.27
N ASN A 92 10.54 45.90 -7.21
CA ASN A 92 10.79 45.80 -8.65
C ASN A 92 10.54 44.38 -9.20
N ALA A 93 9.47 43.71 -8.73
CA ALA A 93 9.02 42.44 -9.27
C ALA A 93 8.07 42.65 -10.44
N ASP A 94 8.11 41.78 -11.46
CA ASP A 94 7.12 41.78 -12.54
C ASP A 94 5.80 41.15 -12.09
N LYS A 95 5.90 40.11 -11.28
CA LYS A 95 4.73 39.36 -10.79
C LYS A 95 4.90 38.96 -9.33
N ILE A 96 3.76 38.74 -8.65
CA ILE A 96 3.71 38.18 -7.30
C ILE A 96 2.85 36.93 -7.31
N LEU A 97 3.38 35.83 -6.79
CA LEU A 97 2.61 34.64 -6.46
C LEU A 97 2.20 34.72 -4.98
N THR A 98 0.91 34.63 -4.73
CA THR A 98 0.28 34.67 -3.40
C THR A 98 -0.80 33.62 -3.29
N GLY A 99 -1.42 33.48 -2.11
CA GLY A 99 -2.52 32.55 -1.93
C GLY A 99 -2.80 32.20 -0.48
N SER A 100 -3.55 31.14 -0.29
CA SER A 100 -3.84 30.55 1.01
C SER A 100 -3.74 29.03 0.97
N VAL A 101 -3.43 28.46 2.13
CA VAL A 101 -3.53 27.03 2.40
C VAL A 101 -4.34 26.87 3.67
N GLU A 102 -5.52 26.29 3.55
CA GLU A 102 -6.50 26.22 4.63
C GLU A 102 -6.91 24.76 4.89
N LEU A 103 -6.96 24.36 6.15
CA LEU A 103 -7.59 23.11 6.55
C LEU A 103 -9.08 23.35 6.76
N ILE A 104 -9.89 22.87 5.85
CA ILE A 104 -11.36 22.96 5.91
C ILE A 104 -11.90 21.54 6.11
N LEU A 105 -12.51 21.30 7.28
CA LEU A 105 -12.95 19.97 7.71
C LEU A 105 -11.78 18.98 7.71
N LYS A 106 -11.73 18.07 6.74
CA LYS A 106 -10.66 17.05 6.56
C LYS A 106 -9.98 17.19 5.19
N SER A 107 -9.85 18.42 4.71
CA SER A 107 -9.24 18.68 3.40
C SER A 107 -8.36 19.91 3.48
N TYR A 108 -7.20 19.86 2.84
CA TYR A 108 -6.41 21.04 2.56
C TYR A 108 -6.91 21.69 1.27
N VAL A 109 -7.31 22.96 1.35
CA VAL A 109 -7.64 23.77 0.19
C VAL A 109 -6.45 24.66 -0.10
N VAL A 110 -5.77 24.41 -1.21
CA VAL A 110 -4.65 25.22 -1.68
C VAL A 110 -5.16 26.15 -2.77
N THR A 111 -5.07 27.45 -2.50
CA THR A 111 -5.43 28.52 -3.44
C THR A 111 -4.18 29.32 -3.77
N LEU A 112 -3.77 29.34 -5.03
CA LEU A 112 -2.67 30.18 -5.51
C LEU A 112 -3.18 31.18 -6.53
N LYS A 113 -2.62 32.40 -6.50
CA LYS A 113 -2.94 33.50 -7.42
C LYS A 113 -1.65 34.16 -7.89
N LEU A 114 -1.52 34.31 -9.21
CA LEU A 114 -0.44 35.09 -9.84
C LEU A 114 -0.98 36.47 -10.18
N ILE A 115 -0.34 37.48 -9.65
CA ILE A 115 -0.68 38.90 -9.88
C ILE A 115 0.39 39.51 -10.76
N ASP A 116 0.00 40.11 -11.87
CA ASP A 116 0.87 40.93 -12.71
C ASP A 116 0.90 42.36 -12.16
N ILE A 117 2.11 42.86 -11.85
CA ILE A 117 2.30 44.16 -11.18
C ILE A 117 2.06 45.30 -12.15
N LYS A 118 2.38 45.13 -13.42
CA LYS A 118 2.23 46.19 -14.42
C LYS A 118 0.75 46.45 -14.75
N SER A 119 -0.02 45.40 -14.93
CA SER A 119 -1.46 45.53 -15.22
C SER A 119 -2.34 45.61 -13.96
N GLU A 120 -1.74 45.42 -12.78
CA GLU A 120 -2.43 45.39 -11.48
C GLU A 120 -3.61 44.40 -11.44
N SER A 121 -3.46 43.29 -12.14
CA SER A 121 -4.54 42.30 -12.30
C SER A 121 -4.09 40.88 -11.88
N VAL A 122 -5.07 40.07 -11.48
CA VAL A 122 -4.84 38.63 -11.27
C VAL A 122 -4.78 37.96 -12.65
N GLU A 123 -3.60 37.45 -13.00
CA GLU A 123 -3.35 36.79 -14.28
C GLU A 123 -3.82 35.34 -14.25
N ARG A 124 -3.58 34.62 -13.15
CA ARG A 124 -3.96 33.22 -12.96
C ARG A 124 -4.45 32.95 -11.56
N THR A 125 -5.35 32.02 -11.44
CA THR A 125 -5.81 31.46 -10.15
C THR A 125 -5.92 29.96 -10.30
N GLU A 126 -5.37 29.22 -9.34
CA GLU A 126 -5.52 27.77 -9.25
C GLU A 126 -6.00 27.41 -7.86
N ILE A 127 -7.01 26.53 -7.78
CA ILE A 127 -7.59 26.07 -6.52
C ILE A 127 -7.70 24.55 -6.59
N ILE A 128 -7.07 23.87 -5.64
CA ILE A 128 -7.14 22.40 -5.57
C ILE A 128 -7.45 22.00 -4.12
N GLU A 129 -8.39 21.08 -3.98
CA GLU A 129 -8.69 20.43 -2.73
C GLU A 129 -7.93 19.10 -2.63
N PHE A 130 -7.18 18.91 -1.54
CA PHE A 130 -6.40 17.73 -1.24
C PHE A 130 -6.90 17.09 0.05
N LEU A 131 -6.55 15.82 0.22
CA LEU A 131 -6.75 15.09 1.48
C LEU A 131 -5.88 15.70 2.60
N GLU A 132 -6.33 15.58 3.85
CA GLU A 132 -5.58 15.99 5.04
C GLU A 132 -4.38 15.06 5.28
N LEU A 133 -3.27 15.33 4.60
CA LEU A 133 -2.00 14.60 4.68
C LEU A 133 -0.87 15.58 4.94
N PRO A 134 -0.59 15.93 6.22
CA PRO A 134 0.39 16.96 6.57
C PRO A 134 1.78 16.73 5.99
N ASP A 135 2.24 15.47 5.98
CA ASP A 135 3.56 15.09 5.47
C ASP A 135 3.72 15.23 3.94
N GLU A 136 2.59 15.38 3.23
CA GLU A 136 2.57 15.49 1.76
C GLU A 136 2.30 16.92 1.28
N LEU A 137 2.17 17.89 2.21
CA LEU A 137 1.75 19.26 1.90
C LEU A 137 2.63 19.95 0.86
N GLN A 138 3.95 19.75 0.91
CA GLN A 138 4.87 20.27 -0.08
C GLN A 138 4.58 19.75 -1.49
N LYS A 139 4.25 18.45 -1.63
CA LYS A 139 3.90 17.87 -2.93
C LYS A 139 2.58 18.42 -3.45
N MET A 140 1.61 18.68 -2.57
CA MET A 140 0.32 19.29 -2.92
C MET A 140 0.53 20.70 -3.50
N ILE A 141 1.40 21.49 -2.88
CA ILE A 141 1.79 22.81 -3.38
C ILE A 141 2.47 22.69 -4.75
N GLY A 142 3.41 21.76 -4.90
CA GLY A 142 4.09 21.49 -6.17
C GLY A 142 3.14 21.10 -7.30
N ILE A 143 2.11 20.29 -7.01
CA ILE A 143 1.04 19.94 -7.97
C ILE A 143 0.26 21.20 -8.37
N THR A 144 -0.16 22.00 -7.39
CA THR A 144 -0.94 23.23 -7.65
C THR A 144 -0.15 24.20 -8.54
N ILE A 145 1.15 24.36 -8.28
CA ILE A 145 2.03 25.22 -9.09
C ILE A 145 2.19 24.66 -10.49
N LYS A 146 2.48 23.37 -10.66
CA LYS A 146 2.60 22.72 -11.98
C LYS A 146 1.32 22.90 -12.81
N ARG A 147 0.15 22.72 -12.19
CA ARG A 147 -1.14 22.88 -12.85
C ARG A 147 -1.38 24.32 -13.26
N MET A 148 -1.12 25.29 -12.39
CA MET A 148 -1.23 26.72 -12.68
C MET A 148 -0.43 27.13 -13.91
N PHE A 149 0.76 26.54 -14.11
CA PHE A 149 1.64 26.87 -15.23
C PHE A 149 1.65 25.84 -16.37
N HIS A 150 0.68 24.92 -16.39
CA HIS A 150 0.50 23.89 -17.42
C HIS A 150 1.70 22.96 -17.63
N HIS A 151 2.46 22.73 -16.56
CA HIS A 151 3.52 21.73 -16.55
C HIS A 151 2.94 20.33 -16.32
N LYS A 152 3.66 19.32 -16.83
CA LYS A 152 3.26 17.92 -16.67
C LYS A 152 3.21 17.52 -15.20
N GLU A 153 2.06 17.04 -14.76
CA GLU A 153 1.82 16.51 -13.43
C GLU A 153 2.04 14.99 -13.39
N ASP A 154 2.35 14.46 -12.21
CA ASP A 154 2.28 13.04 -11.93
C ASP A 154 0.83 12.68 -11.60
N LEU A 155 0.13 12.09 -12.56
CA LEU A 155 -1.30 11.78 -12.42
C LEU A 155 -1.59 10.78 -11.31
N GLU A 156 -0.69 9.81 -11.06
CA GLU A 156 -0.86 8.85 -9.96
C GLU A 156 -0.77 9.56 -8.60
N LEU A 157 0.17 10.49 -8.48
CA LEU A 157 0.34 11.29 -7.28
C LEU A 157 -0.87 12.22 -7.06
N VAL A 158 -1.35 12.89 -8.11
CA VAL A 158 -2.54 13.75 -8.06
C VAL A 158 -3.76 12.94 -7.60
N GLU A 159 -4.00 11.80 -8.22
CA GLU A 159 -5.10 10.91 -7.87
C GLU A 159 -5.03 10.47 -6.40
N ARG A 160 -3.85 10.09 -5.93
CA ARG A 160 -3.62 9.70 -4.54
C ARG A 160 -3.89 10.80 -3.54
N LEU A 161 -3.57 12.06 -3.89
CA LEU A 161 -3.67 13.19 -2.97
C LEU A 161 -5.03 13.93 -3.04
N THR A 162 -5.78 13.81 -4.14
CA THR A 162 -7.05 14.55 -4.36
C THR A 162 -8.29 13.67 -4.25
N LYS A 163 -8.19 12.36 -4.42
CA LYS A 163 -9.36 11.48 -4.27
C LYS A 163 -9.82 11.49 -2.83
N LYS A 164 -10.92 12.21 -2.57
CA LYS A 164 -11.80 11.83 -1.47
C LYS A 164 -12.28 10.42 -1.78
N ASN A 165 -11.88 9.47 -0.95
CA ASN A 165 -12.55 8.17 -0.99
C ASN A 165 -14.03 8.45 -0.78
N ASN A 166 -14.82 8.37 -1.85
CA ASN A 166 -16.25 8.28 -1.70
C ASN A 166 -16.48 7.11 -0.75
N TYR A 167 -17.26 7.32 0.31
CA TYR A 167 -17.62 6.32 1.32
C TYR A 167 -18.23 5.05 0.71
N GLU A 168 -18.56 5.07 -0.57
CA GLU A 168 -19.06 3.95 -1.36
C GLU A 168 -17.99 2.95 -1.82
N SER A 169 -16.72 3.29 -1.72
CA SER A 169 -15.64 2.34 -1.94
C SER A 169 -14.64 2.39 -0.78
N ALA A 170 -15.00 1.74 0.33
CA ALA A 170 -14.11 1.43 1.46
C ALA A 170 -12.83 0.64 1.06
N VAL A 171 -12.50 0.61 -0.22
CA VAL A 171 -11.47 -0.26 -0.82
C VAL A 171 -10.06 0.32 -0.67
N ASN A 172 -9.91 1.64 -0.58
CA ASN A 172 -8.57 2.25 -0.44
C ASN A 172 -8.64 3.55 0.33
N ASN A 173 -8.40 3.51 1.63
CA ASN A 173 -8.08 4.71 2.39
C ASN A 173 -6.57 4.98 2.26
N PRO A 174 -6.11 6.01 1.50
CA PRO A 174 -4.69 6.30 1.28
C PRO A 174 -3.96 6.75 2.55
N ASN A 175 -4.71 7.12 3.61
CA ASN A 175 -4.20 7.68 4.86
C ASN A 175 -3.63 6.65 5.82
N VAL A 176 -3.69 5.36 5.50
CA VAL A 176 -3.22 4.33 6.42
C VAL A 176 -2.19 3.45 5.73
N ASN A 177 -1.02 3.37 6.34
CA ASN A 177 0.00 2.39 5.99
C ASN A 177 -0.57 0.99 6.23
N THR A 178 -1.08 0.35 5.16
CA THR A 178 -1.60 -1.02 5.22
C THR A 178 -0.48 -2.01 5.45
N LEU A 179 -0.69 -2.92 6.39
CA LEU A 179 0.20 -4.05 6.56
C LEU A 179 0.02 -5.02 5.40
N ARG A 180 1.05 -5.20 4.59
CA ARG A 180 1.11 -6.23 3.57
C ARG A 180 2.01 -7.34 4.07
N LEU A 181 1.45 -8.54 4.25
CA LEU A 181 2.14 -9.67 4.87
C LEU A 181 2.30 -10.86 3.93
N GLY A 182 2.00 -10.70 2.65
CA GLY A 182 2.28 -11.72 1.63
C GLY A 182 3.78 -12.06 1.62
N GLY A 183 4.12 -13.36 1.63
CA GLY A 183 5.50 -13.81 1.70
C GLY A 183 5.63 -15.26 2.15
N PRO A 184 6.87 -15.74 2.33
CA PRO A 184 7.12 -17.10 2.80
C PRO A 184 6.52 -17.34 4.18
N ARG A 185 6.00 -18.55 4.36
CA ARG A 185 5.44 -19.06 5.60
C ARG A 185 6.09 -20.39 5.94
N MET A 186 6.45 -20.54 7.20
CA MET A 186 6.95 -21.79 7.75
C MET A 186 6.40 -22.00 9.16
N GLY A 187 6.37 -23.25 9.63
CA GLY A 187 5.82 -23.53 10.94
C GLY A 187 5.70 -25.01 11.21
N PHE A 188 4.93 -25.33 12.24
CA PHE A 188 4.67 -26.70 12.67
C PHE A 188 3.19 -26.93 12.77
N ILE A 189 2.78 -28.17 12.42
CA ILE A 189 1.43 -28.66 12.61
C ILE A 189 1.47 -29.94 13.41
N ALA A 190 0.56 -30.07 14.39
CA ALA A 190 0.37 -31.28 15.18
C ALA A 190 -1.00 -31.88 14.88
N PHE A 191 -1.03 -33.20 14.78
CA PHE A 191 -2.22 -34.00 14.51
C PHE A 191 -2.62 -34.76 15.77
N THR A 192 -3.90 -34.71 16.14
CA THR A 192 -4.43 -35.40 17.33
C THR A 192 -5.54 -36.40 16.96
N GLY A 193 -6.01 -37.14 17.96
CA GLY A 193 -7.08 -38.11 17.80
C GLY A 193 -6.68 -39.26 16.85
N GLN A 194 -7.64 -39.73 16.09
CA GLN A 194 -7.41 -40.85 15.18
C GLN A 194 -6.42 -40.53 14.06
N GLN A 195 -6.34 -39.25 13.64
CA GLN A 195 -5.37 -38.83 12.64
C GLN A 195 -3.95 -38.94 13.15
N GLY A 196 -3.68 -38.48 14.38
CA GLY A 196 -2.37 -38.63 15.01
C GLY A 196 -1.99 -40.08 15.20
N ALA A 197 -2.93 -40.92 15.65
CA ALA A 197 -2.72 -42.36 15.78
C ALA A 197 -2.44 -43.05 14.44
N GLN A 198 -3.10 -42.58 13.36
CA GLN A 198 -2.89 -43.09 12.00
C GLN A 198 -1.50 -42.76 11.47
N LEU A 199 -0.97 -41.60 11.77
CA LEU A 199 0.38 -41.21 11.39
C LEU A 199 1.44 -42.08 12.09
N LEU A 200 1.25 -42.36 13.38
CA LEU A 200 2.16 -43.20 14.18
C LEU A 200 2.12 -44.68 13.81
N ARG A 201 1.00 -45.20 13.28
CA ARG A 201 0.82 -46.60 12.98
C ARG A 201 1.78 -47.07 11.87
N ASN A 202 2.24 -48.31 11.96
CA ASN A 202 3.09 -48.93 10.96
C ASN A 202 2.41 -49.03 9.58
N LYS A 203 3.17 -48.92 8.50
CA LYS A 203 2.66 -49.02 7.12
C LYS A 203 1.90 -50.31 6.86
N ASN A 204 2.42 -51.46 7.39
CA ASN A 204 1.76 -52.76 7.22
C ASN A 204 0.33 -52.81 7.83
N GLN A 205 0.04 -51.91 8.74
CA GLN A 205 -1.28 -51.76 9.37
C GLN A 205 -2.07 -50.57 8.81
N GLY A 206 -1.70 -50.11 7.61
CA GLY A 206 -2.34 -48.96 6.96
C GLY A 206 -1.94 -47.58 7.51
N GLY A 207 -0.94 -47.50 8.41
CA GLY A 207 -0.42 -46.25 8.92
C GLY A 207 0.67 -45.65 8.04
N TYR A 208 1.27 -44.56 8.49
CA TYR A 208 2.29 -43.83 7.74
C TYR A 208 3.70 -43.99 8.30
N ASP A 209 3.82 -44.51 9.55
CA ASP A 209 5.08 -44.62 10.29
C ASP A 209 5.79 -43.27 10.42
N LEU A 210 5.05 -42.24 10.86
CA LEU A 210 5.47 -40.85 10.98
C LEU A 210 5.15 -40.29 12.37
N THR A 211 5.90 -39.29 12.78
CA THR A 211 5.54 -38.51 13.98
C THR A 211 4.34 -37.61 13.67
N PRO A 212 3.41 -37.39 14.61
CA PRO A 212 2.22 -36.59 14.40
C PRO A 212 2.48 -35.06 14.49
N ILE A 213 3.74 -34.66 14.60
CA ILE A 213 4.17 -33.26 14.51
C ILE A 213 5.05 -33.13 13.29
N MET A 214 4.68 -32.21 12.40
CA MET A 214 5.36 -32.04 11.12
C MET A 214 5.69 -30.59 10.88
N PHE A 215 6.79 -30.35 10.18
CA PHE A 215 7.15 -29.04 9.66
C PHE A 215 6.32 -28.71 8.42
N GLN A 216 5.94 -27.43 8.31
CA GLN A 216 5.26 -26.88 7.14
C GLN A 216 6.04 -25.72 6.56
N PHE A 217 6.02 -25.66 5.24
CA PHE A 217 6.61 -24.55 4.52
C PHE A 217 5.74 -24.22 3.30
N GLY A 218 5.66 -22.92 2.97
CA GLY A 218 4.86 -22.47 1.85
C GLY A 218 4.91 -20.95 1.64
N TYR A 219 3.88 -20.41 1.04
CA TYR A 219 3.81 -19.00 0.72
C TYR A 219 2.39 -18.47 0.94
N GLN A 220 2.27 -17.26 1.49
CA GLN A 220 0.99 -16.57 1.62
C GLN A 220 0.90 -15.49 0.56
N PHE A 221 -0.11 -15.61 -0.30
CA PHE A 221 -0.58 -14.54 -1.17
C PHE A 221 -1.77 -13.86 -0.49
N GLU A 222 -1.81 -12.54 -0.48
CA GLU A 222 -2.92 -11.81 0.10
C GLU A 222 -3.42 -10.72 -0.83
N LYS A 223 -4.73 -10.52 -0.83
CA LYS A 223 -5.40 -9.43 -1.53
C LYS A 223 -6.38 -8.76 -0.59
N GLN A 224 -6.12 -7.53 -0.29
CA GLN A 224 -7.02 -6.67 0.47
C GLN A 224 -8.20 -6.26 -0.40
N TYR A 225 -9.41 -6.31 0.16
CA TYR A 225 -10.63 -5.87 -0.49
C TYR A 225 -11.38 -4.78 0.29
N LEU A 226 -11.04 -4.57 1.58
CA LEU A 226 -11.58 -3.50 2.41
C LEU A 226 -10.46 -2.89 3.26
N ASN A 227 -10.43 -1.57 3.39
CA ASN A 227 -9.54 -0.84 4.29
C ASN A 227 -10.27 0.34 4.92
N GLU A 228 -10.68 0.19 6.15
CA GLU A 228 -11.37 1.18 6.97
C GLU A 228 -10.42 1.77 8.01
N GLY A 229 -9.36 2.43 7.54
CA GLY A 229 -8.41 3.08 8.43
C GLY A 229 -7.67 2.11 9.35
N ASN A 230 -8.22 1.81 10.52
CA ASN A 230 -7.58 0.96 11.52
C ASN A 230 -7.66 -0.53 11.21
N PHE A 231 -8.60 -0.95 10.38
CA PHE A 231 -8.84 -2.34 10.01
C PHE A 231 -8.80 -2.54 8.50
N GLN A 232 -8.37 -3.73 8.11
CA GLN A 232 -8.45 -4.21 6.75
C GLN A 232 -9.06 -5.60 6.71
N ALA A 233 -9.87 -5.85 5.68
CA ALA A 233 -10.33 -7.19 5.34
C ALA A 233 -9.62 -7.68 4.08
N LEU A 234 -9.23 -8.94 4.08
CA LEU A 234 -8.37 -9.49 3.03
C LEU A 234 -8.69 -10.96 2.76
N PHE A 235 -8.43 -11.37 1.53
CA PHE A 235 -8.35 -12.77 1.15
C PHE A 235 -6.90 -13.23 1.18
N GLU A 236 -6.68 -14.43 1.73
CA GLU A 236 -5.38 -15.09 1.76
C GLU A 236 -5.47 -16.41 1.02
N PHE A 237 -4.51 -16.66 0.17
CA PHE A 237 -4.30 -17.93 -0.52
C PHE A 237 -2.95 -18.48 -0.04
N VAL A 238 -2.99 -19.63 0.65
CA VAL A 238 -1.82 -20.17 1.36
C VAL A 238 -1.57 -21.61 0.93
N PRO A 239 -0.81 -21.84 -0.15
CA PRO A 239 -0.27 -23.16 -0.50
C PRO A 239 0.85 -23.54 0.48
N MET A 240 0.77 -24.76 1.01
CA MET A 240 1.71 -25.30 1.98
C MET A 240 2.12 -26.73 1.59
N ILE A 241 3.34 -27.10 1.96
CA ILE A 241 3.85 -28.46 1.91
C ILE A 241 4.22 -28.87 3.32
N THR A 242 3.80 -30.06 3.72
CA THR A 242 3.99 -30.59 5.08
C THR A 242 4.77 -31.91 5.03
N GLY A 243 5.64 -32.16 5.99
CA GLY A 243 6.27 -33.47 6.22
C GLY A 243 7.54 -33.74 5.45
N LEU A 244 8.15 -32.74 4.82
CA LEU A 244 9.41 -32.91 4.06
C LEU A 244 10.55 -33.43 4.96
N GLU A 245 10.61 -33.04 6.21
CA GLU A 245 11.60 -33.49 7.20
C GLU A 245 11.47 -34.98 7.54
N GLN A 246 10.31 -35.57 7.25
CA GLN A 246 10.04 -37.00 7.41
C GLN A 246 9.99 -37.75 6.06
N GLY A 247 10.53 -37.12 4.99
CA GLY A 247 10.56 -37.71 3.65
C GLY A 247 9.18 -37.84 3.00
N LYS A 248 8.20 -37.01 3.41
CA LYS A 248 6.83 -37.00 2.88
C LYS A 248 6.48 -35.68 2.26
N PHE A 249 5.60 -35.75 1.27
CA PHE A 249 5.09 -34.60 0.55
C PHE A 249 3.56 -34.57 0.69
N PHE A 250 3.07 -33.77 1.63
CA PHE A 250 1.64 -33.56 1.85
C PHE A 250 1.28 -32.12 1.45
N PRO A 251 0.85 -31.89 0.21
CA PRO A 251 0.46 -30.57 -0.23
C PRO A 251 -0.92 -30.20 0.34
N SER A 252 -1.10 -28.93 0.64
CA SER A 252 -2.37 -28.35 1.04
C SER A 252 -2.50 -26.94 0.52
N VAL A 253 -3.76 -26.51 0.35
CA VAL A 253 -4.10 -25.13 -0.03
C VAL A 253 -5.18 -24.64 0.93
N THR A 254 -4.92 -23.50 1.53
CA THR A 254 -5.86 -22.83 2.43
C THR A 254 -6.30 -21.50 1.83
N ILE A 255 -7.61 -21.24 1.87
CA ILE A 255 -8.19 -19.97 1.43
C ILE A 255 -8.84 -19.36 2.66
N LEU A 256 -8.35 -18.19 3.10
CA LEU A 256 -8.83 -17.53 4.28
C LEU A 256 -9.45 -16.17 3.96
N ASN A 257 -10.46 -15.83 4.74
CA ASN A 257 -10.95 -14.47 4.87
C ASN A 257 -10.43 -13.93 6.20
N GLY A 258 -9.65 -12.87 6.15
CA GLY A 258 -8.97 -12.30 7.30
C GLY A 258 -9.42 -10.88 7.61
N LEU A 259 -9.46 -10.56 8.90
CA LEU A 259 -9.61 -9.22 9.44
C LEU A 259 -8.33 -8.88 10.19
N ARG A 260 -7.66 -7.80 9.80
CA ARG A 260 -6.37 -7.38 10.36
C ARG A 260 -6.43 -5.95 10.85
N SER A 261 -5.89 -5.69 12.05
CA SER A 261 -5.67 -4.34 12.56
C SER A 261 -4.37 -3.76 12.00
N ASN A 262 -4.45 -2.64 11.32
CA ASN A 262 -3.29 -1.92 10.79
C ASN A 262 -2.42 -1.31 11.91
N ILE A 263 -3.03 -0.99 13.06
CA ILE A 263 -2.34 -0.36 14.20
C ILE A 263 -1.62 -1.43 15.04
N SER A 264 -2.40 -2.37 15.58
CA SER A 264 -1.90 -3.35 16.55
C SER A 264 -1.25 -4.58 15.91
N GLY A 265 -1.54 -4.84 14.62
CA GLY A 265 -1.07 -6.00 13.89
C GLY A 265 -1.76 -7.31 14.27
N TRP A 266 -2.83 -7.28 15.07
CA TRP A 266 -3.66 -8.45 15.32
C TRP A 266 -4.46 -8.82 14.08
N GLU A 267 -4.59 -10.12 13.88
CA GLU A 267 -5.30 -10.71 12.75
C GLU A 267 -6.15 -11.87 13.22
N PHE A 268 -7.34 -11.98 12.68
CA PHE A 268 -8.21 -13.15 12.77
C PHE A 268 -8.57 -13.58 11.36
N ALA A 269 -8.41 -14.87 11.07
CA ALA A 269 -8.70 -15.41 9.74
C ALA A 269 -9.41 -16.75 9.83
N PHE A 270 -10.27 -17.03 8.85
CA PHE A 270 -11.02 -18.28 8.78
C PHE A 270 -11.30 -18.66 7.33
N GLY A 271 -11.46 -19.95 7.09
CA GLY A 271 -11.82 -20.44 5.76
C GLY A 271 -11.52 -21.91 5.51
N PRO A 272 -11.78 -22.40 4.30
CA PRO A 272 -11.54 -23.79 3.92
C PRO A 272 -10.06 -24.06 3.69
N THR A 273 -9.64 -25.28 4.06
CA THR A 273 -8.34 -25.86 3.68
C THR A 273 -8.58 -27.16 2.94
N PHE A 274 -7.85 -27.36 1.86
CA PHE A 274 -7.88 -28.52 1.02
C PHE A 274 -6.56 -29.27 1.15
N SER A 275 -6.64 -30.57 1.38
CA SER A 275 -5.49 -31.47 1.50
C SER A 275 -5.81 -32.83 0.93
N PHE A 276 -4.81 -33.65 0.70
CA PHE A 276 -5.00 -35.03 0.25
C PHE A 276 -4.88 -35.99 1.42
N ASP A 277 -5.71 -37.01 1.42
CA ASP A 277 -5.68 -38.13 2.36
C ASP A 277 -5.85 -39.44 1.57
N SER A 278 -5.17 -40.50 1.99
CA SER A 278 -5.33 -41.81 1.39
C SER A 278 -6.36 -42.60 2.16
N LYS A 279 -7.37 -43.14 1.46
CA LYS A 279 -8.47 -43.91 2.08
C LYS A 279 -8.65 -45.25 1.39
N SER A 280 -9.04 -46.24 2.16
CA SER A 280 -9.40 -47.55 1.69
C SER A 280 -10.68 -48.06 2.30
N ASN A 281 -11.42 -48.86 1.57
CA ASN A 281 -12.46 -49.71 2.15
C ASN A 281 -11.81 -50.88 2.87
N GLY A 282 -12.34 -51.26 4.00
CA GLY A 282 -11.81 -52.39 4.77
C GLY A 282 -12.69 -52.72 5.96
N TYR A 283 -12.25 -53.67 6.74
CA TYR A 283 -12.98 -54.26 7.87
C TYR A 283 -12.03 -54.46 9.05
N TYR A 284 -12.62 -54.66 10.23
CA TYR A 284 -11.87 -55.07 11.41
C TYR A 284 -12.12 -56.55 11.69
N GLU A 285 -11.01 -57.31 11.81
CA GLU A 285 -11.01 -58.68 12.27
C GLU A 285 -10.13 -58.80 13.51
N ASN A 286 -10.68 -59.27 14.63
CA ASN A 286 -10.00 -59.38 15.93
C ASN A 286 -9.27 -58.08 16.35
N GLY A 287 -9.85 -56.94 16.04
CA GLY A 287 -9.25 -55.60 16.33
C GLY A 287 -8.18 -55.13 15.36
N ASN A 288 -7.81 -55.90 14.36
CA ASN A 288 -6.88 -55.55 13.30
C ASN A 288 -7.60 -55.02 12.07
N TRP A 289 -7.03 -54.00 11.46
CA TRP A 289 -7.53 -53.39 10.25
C TRP A 289 -7.04 -54.14 9.00
N HIS A 290 -7.96 -54.56 8.13
CA HIS A 290 -7.68 -55.21 6.86
C HIS A 290 -8.33 -54.46 5.73
N GLN A 291 -7.70 -54.37 4.56
CA GLN A 291 -8.33 -53.81 3.37
C GLN A 291 -9.35 -54.83 2.80
N GLU A 292 -10.41 -54.35 2.16
CA GLU A 292 -11.47 -55.19 1.60
C GLU A 292 -10.93 -56.32 0.69
N HIS A 293 -9.93 -56.01 -0.13
CA HIS A 293 -9.32 -57.01 -1.03
C HIS A 293 -8.43 -58.05 -0.33
N GLU A 294 -8.11 -57.87 0.95
CA GLU A 294 -7.34 -58.84 1.76
C GLU A 294 -8.20 -60.01 2.20
N TRP A 295 -9.55 -59.93 2.00
CA TRP A 295 -10.46 -61.06 2.24
C TRP A 295 -10.36 -62.10 1.15
N THR A 296 -9.73 -63.25 1.47
CA THR A 296 -9.44 -64.34 0.49
C THR A 296 -10.36 -65.56 0.65
N SER A 297 -11.26 -65.50 1.64
CA SER A 297 -12.23 -66.61 1.85
C SER A 297 -13.24 -66.71 0.72
N LYS A 298 -13.68 -67.94 0.39
CA LYS A 298 -14.76 -68.19 -0.57
C LYS A 298 -16.14 -67.81 -0.05
N THR A 299 -16.28 -67.57 1.27
CA THR A 299 -17.52 -67.11 1.90
C THR A 299 -17.60 -65.58 1.84
N PRO A 300 -18.80 -65.01 1.77
CA PRO A 300 -18.96 -63.55 1.88
C PRO A 300 -18.30 -63.03 3.16
N ASN A 301 -17.70 -61.85 3.09
CA ASN A 301 -17.10 -61.20 4.26
C ASN A 301 -18.17 -60.91 5.31
N PRO A 302 -18.08 -61.48 6.55
CA PRO A 302 -19.06 -61.26 7.60
C PRO A 302 -18.90 -59.91 8.33
N TYR A 303 -17.84 -59.20 8.07
CA TYR A 303 -17.49 -57.94 8.74
C TYR A 303 -18.06 -56.75 7.98
N GLU A 304 -18.43 -55.69 8.70
CA GLU A 304 -18.87 -54.43 8.12
C GLU A 304 -17.73 -53.78 7.37
N ILE A 305 -17.96 -53.44 6.10
CA ILE A 305 -16.99 -52.68 5.28
C ILE A 305 -17.15 -51.18 5.57
N ILE A 306 -16.10 -50.57 6.06
CA ILE A 306 -16.06 -49.16 6.35
C ILE A 306 -14.95 -48.49 5.53
N ARG A 307 -15.14 -47.20 5.18
CA ARG A 307 -14.10 -46.40 4.51
C ARG A 307 -13.33 -45.62 5.54
N LYS A 308 -12.01 -45.80 5.53
CA LYS A 308 -11.11 -45.20 6.54
C LYS A 308 -9.81 -44.73 5.90
N SER A 309 -9.12 -43.80 6.58
CA SER A 309 -7.76 -43.40 6.22
C SER A 309 -6.80 -44.60 6.32
N ASP A 310 -6.11 -44.90 5.21
CA ASP A 310 -5.14 -45.99 5.06
C ASP A 310 -4.07 -45.54 4.06
N SER A 311 -2.81 -45.58 4.44
CA SER A 311 -1.67 -45.14 3.60
C SER A 311 -1.50 -45.97 2.32
N ARG A 312 -2.14 -47.15 2.25
CA ARG A 312 -2.13 -48.06 1.11
C ARG A 312 -3.35 -47.86 0.17
N GLY A 313 -4.27 -46.99 0.57
CA GLY A 313 -5.52 -46.71 -0.17
C GLY A 313 -5.35 -45.69 -1.28
N GLU A 314 -6.49 -45.30 -1.85
CA GLU A 314 -6.58 -44.31 -2.91
C GLU A 314 -6.47 -42.88 -2.34
N VAL A 315 -5.79 -42.01 -3.07
CA VAL A 315 -5.63 -40.60 -2.69
C VAL A 315 -6.90 -39.82 -3.00
N GLU A 316 -7.48 -39.18 -2.01
CA GLU A 316 -8.69 -38.39 -2.12
C GLU A 316 -8.45 -36.95 -1.64
N LEU A 317 -9.11 -36.01 -2.31
CA LEU A 317 -9.15 -34.62 -1.85
C LEU A 317 -10.08 -34.50 -0.64
N THR A 318 -9.59 -33.93 0.43
CA THR A 318 -10.36 -33.63 1.65
C THR A 318 -10.42 -32.15 1.90
N SER A 319 -11.55 -31.67 2.40
CA SER A 319 -11.73 -30.28 2.82
C SER A 319 -12.05 -30.21 4.31
N ASN A 320 -11.45 -29.24 4.98
CA ASN A 320 -11.69 -28.94 6.40
C ASN A 320 -11.79 -27.42 6.57
N PHE A 321 -12.09 -26.96 7.77
CA PHE A 321 -12.21 -25.54 8.07
C PHE A 321 -11.12 -25.12 9.04
N VAL A 322 -10.48 -23.97 8.75
CA VAL A 322 -9.40 -23.39 9.57
C VAL A 322 -9.93 -22.17 10.31
N LEU A 323 -9.53 -22.05 11.56
CA LEU A 323 -9.61 -20.83 12.35
C LEU A 323 -8.20 -20.44 12.72
N ALA A 324 -7.83 -19.20 12.49
CA ALA A 324 -6.49 -18.68 12.77
C ALA A 324 -6.56 -17.35 13.50
N ILE A 325 -5.62 -17.16 14.41
CA ILE A 325 -5.36 -15.89 15.08
C ILE A 325 -3.88 -15.58 15.02
N GLY A 326 -3.53 -14.35 14.75
CA GLY A 326 -2.14 -13.95 14.59
C GLY A 326 -1.84 -12.55 15.07
N LYS A 327 -0.55 -12.29 15.18
CA LYS A 327 -0.04 -10.96 15.47
C LYS A 327 1.22 -10.70 14.66
N THR A 328 1.28 -9.52 14.07
CA THR A 328 2.47 -9.06 13.34
C THR A 328 3.35 -8.23 14.25
N ILE A 329 4.60 -8.65 14.37
CA ILE A 329 5.67 -7.89 15.01
C ILE A 329 6.31 -7.00 13.93
N LYS A 330 6.30 -5.68 14.16
CA LYS A 330 6.90 -4.69 13.27
C LYS A 330 8.32 -4.38 13.76
N SER A 331 9.33 -4.71 13.00
CA SER A 331 10.74 -4.45 13.34
C SER A 331 11.43 -3.72 12.18
N GLY A 332 11.65 -2.42 12.33
CA GLY A 332 12.28 -1.60 11.28
C GLY A 332 11.55 -1.72 9.93
N LYS A 333 12.28 -2.19 8.92
CA LYS A 333 11.75 -2.45 7.57
C LYS A 333 11.15 -3.85 7.39
N MET A 334 11.08 -4.66 8.44
CA MET A 334 10.54 -6.01 8.40
C MET A 334 9.21 -6.12 9.16
N ASN A 335 8.32 -6.94 8.64
CA ASN A 335 7.13 -7.42 9.32
C ASN A 335 7.28 -8.93 9.54
N ILE A 336 7.06 -9.38 10.77
CA ILE A 336 7.14 -10.79 11.17
C ILE A 336 5.77 -11.21 11.68
N PRO A 337 4.88 -11.76 10.84
CA PRO A 337 3.62 -12.33 11.26
C PRO A 337 3.86 -13.68 11.97
N ILE A 338 3.17 -13.89 13.08
CA ILE A 338 3.12 -15.12 13.84
C ILE A 338 1.65 -15.47 14.01
N ASN A 339 1.25 -16.65 13.53
CA ASN A 339 -0.13 -17.10 13.54
C ASN A 339 -0.23 -18.45 14.22
N ALA A 340 -1.24 -18.62 15.08
CA ALA A 340 -1.70 -19.91 15.59
C ALA A 340 -2.99 -20.29 14.86
N PHE A 341 -3.16 -21.55 14.53
CA PHE A 341 -4.35 -22.02 13.83
C PHE A 341 -4.83 -23.37 14.35
N VAL A 342 -6.12 -23.61 14.17
CA VAL A 342 -6.79 -24.87 14.50
C VAL A 342 -7.66 -25.32 13.35
N ILE A 343 -7.63 -26.64 13.08
CA ILE A 343 -8.40 -27.29 12.02
C ILE A 343 -9.18 -28.44 12.67
N PRO A 344 -10.43 -28.22 13.06
CA PRO A 344 -11.31 -29.30 13.49
C PRO A 344 -11.56 -30.27 12.35
N THR A 345 -11.47 -31.57 12.61
CA THR A 345 -11.79 -32.63 11.67
C THR A 345 -12.72 -33.66 12.31
N ARG A 346 -13.32 -34.52 11.53
CA ARG A 346 -14.19 -35.59 12.08
C ARG A 346 -13.46 -36.61 12.96
N THR A 347 -12.15 -36.74 12.78
CA THR A 347 -11.35 -37.82 13.40
C THR A 347 -10.27 -37.26 14.34
N GLY A 348 -10.30 -35.97 14.65
CA GLY A 348 -9.35 -35.30 15.55
C GLY A 348 -9.28 -33.81 15.28
N VAL A 349 -8.30 -33.18 15.89
CA VAL A 349 -8.02 -31.75 15.68
C VAL A 349 -6.57 -31.62 15.21
N ARG A 350 -6.34 -30.78 14.23
CA ARG A 350 -5.01 -30.33 13.87
C ARG A 350 -4.83 -28.92 14.42
N PHE A 351 -3.68 -28.61 14.97
CA PHE A 351 -3.34 -27.27 15.40
C PHE A 351 -1.88 -26.99 15.10
N GLY A 352 -1.57 -25.76 14.90
CA GLY A 352 -0.20 -25.38 14.56
C GLY A 352 0.08 -23.91 14.75
N VAL A 353 1.34 -23.60 14.56
CA VAL A 353 1.86 -22.25 14.54
C VAL A 353 2.62 -22.02 13.23
N SER A 354 2.47 -20.85 12.67
CA SER A 354 3.23 -20.43 11.51
C SER A 354 3.83 -19.05 11.74
N PHE A 355 4.97 -18.82 11.15
CA PHE A 355 5.63 -17.53 11.12
C PHE A 355 6.13 -17.24 9.70
N GLY A 356 6.30 -15.98 9.41
CA GLY A 356 6.82 -15.53 8.14
C GLY A 356 7.62 -14.26 8.31
N TYR A 357 8.16 -13.79 7.21
CA TYR A 357 8.81 -12.49 7.15
C TYR A 357 8.54 -11.85 5.81
N ASN A 358 8.35 -10.56 5.79
CA ASN A 358 8.41 -9.79 4.56
C ASN A 358 9.00 -8.41 4.81
N ALA A 359 9.66 -7.87 3.78
CA ALA A 359 10.17 -6.52 3.82
C ALA A 359 9.03 -5.54 3.53
N LYS A 360 8.98 -4.42 4.28
CA LYS A 360 8.18 -3.27 3.86
C LYS A 360 8.71 -2.81 2.50
N LYS A 361 7.85 -2.78 1.49
CA LYS A 361 8.18 -2.03 0.28
C LYS A 361 8.08 -0.55 0.64
N ASP A 362 9.19 0.14 0.65
CA ASP A 362 9.19 1.60 0.61
C ASP A 362 8.42 2.00 -0.66
N LYS A 363 7.31 2.72 -0.52
CA LYS A 363 6.58 3.31 -1.64
C LYS A 363 7.24 4.59 -2.08
#